data_6d44546fef0c2d3d09deecf3a3e92fdd
#
_entry.id   6d44546fef0c2d3d09deecf3a3e92fdd
#
_cell.length_a   1.000
_cell.length_b   1.000
_cell.length_c   1.000
_cell.angle_alpha   90.00
_cell.angle_beta   90.00
_cell.angle_gamma   90.00
#
_symmetry.space_group_name_H-M   'P 1'
#
loop_
_entity.id
_entity.type
_entity.pdbx_description
1 polymer ?
#
loop_
_entity_poly.entity_id
_entity_poly.type
_entity_poly.pdbx_seq_one_letter_code
_entity_poly.pdbx_strand_id
1 'polypeptide(L)'
;MTRLVCCAGSTRTARIDGISAAGADADLMAHTPSADAEILAYGRPVRSPVVPVSPSGCPTPAVVTRAVLERLGVDFTVVDSGLAEPTGAPTVTVGARTGEDIRERDPVPSAPGAFAAARQFGRALPDDELFLAETVPGGTTTALGVLTALGEADVLGDRTVSSSLSENPLELKRRVVDEALSASSLAAGDAADEPTVALRRAGDPALAVLCGIAAGALETDTAVTLAGGTQLVAAAACLRHDGYDGPLTLATTSFVDGDPAVDLGRAGRELDLAVTTTDPGFTDDHPAMAAYNRGEAKEGVGMGGALALADRAGLPMADVRDGVREVYDRLLADTDREVPKA
;
A
#
# COMPACT_ATOMS: atom_id res chain seq x y z
N MET A 1 12.34 -19.61 0.64
CA MET A 1 12.80 -18.40 -0.08
C MET A 1 11.92 -17.24 0.38
N THR A 2 12.41 -15.99 0.26
CA THR A 2 11.63 -14.79 0.62
C THR A 2 11.22 -14.05 -0.65
N ARG A 3 9.96 -13.59 -0.73
CA ARG A 3 9.41 -12.84 -1.86
C ARG A 3 8.63 -11.62 -1.39
N LEU A 4 8.79 -10.49 -2.09
CA LEU A 4 7.91 -9.35 -1.97
C LEU A 4 6.78 -9.48 -3.01
N VAL A 5 5.53 -9.40 -2.56
CA VAL A 5 4.35 -9.39 -3.44
C VAL A 5 3.65 -8.04 -3.30
N CYS A 6 3.60 -7.28 -4.38
CA CYS A 6 2.98 -5.96 -4.41
C CYS A 6 1.65 -6.00 -5.16
N CYS A 7 0.56 -5.70 -4.47
CA CYS A 7 -0.79 -5.57 -5.02
C CYS A 7 -0.96 -4.16 -5.57
N ALA A 8 -0.93 -4.00 -6.88
CA ALA A 8 -1.09 -2.72 -7.56
C ALA A 8 -2.54 -2.54 -8.04
N GLY A 9 -3.23 -1.54 -7.52
CA GLY A 9 -4.63 -1.30 -7.83
C GLY A 9 -5.02 0.16 -7.88
N SER A 10 -6.21 0.43 -8.37
CA SER A 10 -6.76 1.77 -8.49
C SER A 10 -8.19 1.82 -7.95
N THR A 11 -8.55 2.93 -7.34
CA THR A 11 -9.92 3.24 -6.92
C THR A 11 -10.26 4.67 -7.29
N ARG A 12 -11.51 4.92 -7.70
CA ARG A 12 -12.00 6.28 -7.95
C ARG A 12 -12.11 7.14 -6.71
N THR A 13 -12.03 6.56 -5.52
CA THR A 13 -11.90 7.29 -4.25
C THR A 13 -10.72 8.26 -4.28
N ALA A 14 -9.63 7.91 -4.99
CA ALA A 14 -8.47 8.78 -5.18
C ALA A 14 -8.79 10.12 -5.87
N ARG A 15 -9.90 10.19 -6.62
CA ARG A 15 -10.33 11.40 -7.36
C ARG A 15 -11.06 12.43 -6.50
N ILE A 16 -11.32 12.12 -5.25
CA ILE A 16 -11.92 13.07 -4.30
C ILE A 16 -10.87 14.14 -4.00
N ASP A 17 -11.22 15.39 -4.26
CA ASP A 17 -10.32 16.53 -4.05
C ASP A 17 -9.73 16.56 -2.64
N GLY A 18 -8.41 16.61 -2.54
CA GLY A 18 -7.70 16.69 -1.27
C GLY A 18 -7.59 15.37 -0.49
N ILE A 19 -8.02 14.23 -1.04
CA ILE A 19 -8.01 12.94 -0.32
C ILE A 19 -6.63 12.28 -0.34
N SER A 20 -5.83 12.52 -1.39
CA SER A 20 -4.52 11.88 -1.61
C SER A 20 -3.55 12.82 -2.31
N ALA A 21 -2.24 12.62 -2.07
CA ALA A 21 -1.15 13.33 -2.74
C ALA A 21 -0.45 12.48 -3.82
N ALA A 22 -0.95 11.32 -4.15
CA ALA A 22 -0.26 10.38 -5.02
C ALA A 22 -0.15 10.82 -6.50
N GLY A 23 -0.22 12.12 -6.77
CA GLY A 23 -0.05 12.73 -8.09
C GLY A 23 -0.39 14.22 -8.06
N ALA A 24 0.17 15.01 -9.00
CA ALA A 24 -0.08 16.44 -9.11
C ALA A 24 -1.52 16.76 -9.54
N ASP A 25 -2.23 15.78 -10.10
CA ASP A 25 -3.59 15.89 -10.60
C ASP A 25 -4.24 14.47 -10.63
N ALA A 26 -5.58 14.43 -10.62
CA ALA A 26 -6.35 13.18 -10.52
C ALA A 26 -6.11 12.22 -11.71
N ASP A 27 -5.84 12.76 -12.90
CA ASP A 27 -5.57 11.92 -14.07
C ASP A 27 -4.17 11.32 -14.01
N LEU A 28 -3.19 12.04 -13.49
CA LEU A 28 -1.84 11.53 -13.26
C LEU A 28 -1.81 10.48 -12.14
N MET A 29 -2.63 10.64 -11.10
CA MET A 29 -2.76 9.64 -10.03
C MET A 29 -3.20 8.27 -10.53
N ALA A 30 -4.01 8.20 -11.60
CA ALA A 30 -4.44 6.92 -12.17
C ALA A 30 -3.28 6.06 -12.68
N HIS A 31 -2.17 6.70 -13.06
CA HIS A 31 -0.96 6.04 -13.56
C HIS A 31 0.00 5.62 -12.44
N THR A 32 -0.14 6.15 -11.22
CA THR A 32 0.82 5.91 -10.13
C THR A 32 1.04 4.41 -9.84
N PRO A 33 0.01 3.56 -9.66
CA PRO A 33 0.25 2.14 -9.38
C PRO A 33 0.93 1.40 -10.55
N SER A 34 0.64 1.80 -11.79
CA SER A 34 1.27 1.25 -12.99
C SER A 34 2.73 1.65 -13.09
N ALA A 35 3.06 2.90 -12.77
CA ALA A 35 4.43 3.41 -12.71
C ALA A 35 5.23 2.76 -11.58
N ASP A 36 4.64 2.59 -10.40
CA ASP A 36 5.25 1.91 -9.26
C ASP A 36 5.62 0.46 -9.60
N ALA A 37 4.70 -0.25 -10.27
CA ALA A 37 4.97 -1.60 -10.77
C ALA A 37 6.17 -1.63 -11.73
N GLU A 38 6.28 -0.66 -12.62
CA GLU A 38 7.41 -0.53 -13.57
C GLU A 38 8.71 -0.14 -12.86
N ILE A 39 8.65 0.71 -11.84
CA ILE A 39 9.81 1.04 -11.01
C ILE A 39 10.31 -0.20 -10.29
N LEU A 40 9.42 -1.00 -9.70
CA LEU A 40 9.80 -2.27 -9.10
C LEU A 40 10.46 -3.21 -10.12
N ALA A 41 9.93 -3.30 -11.34
CA ALA A 41 10.42 -4.22 -12.36
C ALA A 41 11.70 -3.75 -13.05
N TYR A 42 11.79 -2.46 -13.37
CA TYR A 42 12.82 -1.92 -14.27
C TYR A 42 13.65 -0.78 -13.67
N GLY A 43 13.32 -0.32 -12.46
CA GLY A 43 13.92 0.83 -11.81
C GLY A 43 13.46 2.17 -12.41
N ARG A 44 12.47 2.17 -13.31
CA ARG A 44 11.89 3.35 -13.96
C ARG A 44 10.58 3.01 -14.65
N PRO A 45 9.69 3.99 -14.91
CA PRO A 45 8.58 3.82 -15.83
C PRO A 45 9.06 3.51 -17.26
N VAL A 46 8.35 2.62 -17.97
CA VAL A 46 8.64 2.26 -19.36
C VAL A 46 7.43 2.42 -20.28
N ARG A 47 6.24 2.23 -19.77
CA ARG A 47 4.97 2.42 -20.46
C ARG A 47 4.13 3.53 -19.82
N SER A 48 4.17 3.63 -18.50
CA SER A 48 3.49 4.72 -17.80
C SER A 48 4.05 6.08 -18.29
N PRO A 49 3.18 7.04 -18.67
CA PRO A 49 3.60 8.33 -19.17
C PRO A 49 4.05 9.30 -18.07
N VAL A 50 4.03 8.86 -16.81
CA VAL A 50 4.33 9.69 -15.64
C VAL A 50 5.46 9.12 -14.81
N VAL A 51 6.28 9.99 -14.26
CA VAL A 51 7.18 9.67 -13.14
C VAL A 51 6.43 10.07 -11.87
N PRO A 52 6.14 9.13 -10.95
CA PRO A 52 5.35 9.42 -9.77
C PRO A 52 6.20 10.16 -8.72
N VAL A 53 6.31 11.45 -8.93
CA VAL A 53 6.97 12.42 -8.05
C VAL A 53 5.95 13.49 -7.71
N SER A 54 5.79 13.82 -6.43
CA SER A 54 4.87 14.87 -6.00
C SER A 54 5.36 16.26 -6.44
N PRO A 55 4.49 17.29 -6.42
CA PRO A 55 4.91 18.66 -6.75
C PRO A 55 6.05 19.21 -5.89
N SER A 56 6.24 18.67 -4.67
CA SER A 56 7.35 19.03 -3.77
C SER A 56 8.66 18.31 -4.09
N GLY A 57 8.67 17.40 -5.07
CA GLY A 57 9.81 16.56 -5.44
C GLY A 57 9.90 15.25 -4.67
N CYS A 58 8.88 14.87 -3.89
CA CYS A 58 8.85 13.58 -3.20
C CYS A 58 8.63 12.45 -4.20
N PRO A 59 9.57 11.50 -4.34
CA PRO A 59 9.34 10.33 -5.16
C PRO A 59 8.39 9.35 -4.46
N THR A 60 7.75 8.50 -5.26
CA THR A 60 7.02 7.34 -4.75
C THR A 60 7.89 6.46 -3.87
N PRO A 61 7.34 5.81 -2.83
CA PRO A 61 8.05 4.81 -2.02
C PRO A 61 8.62 3.64 -2.82
N ALA A 62 8.12 3.37 -4.05
CA ALA A 62 8.67 2.36 -4.95
C ALA A 62 10.17 2.53 -5.19
N VAL A 63 10.69 3.75 -5.12
CA VAL A 63 12.12 4.07 -5.25
C VAL A 63 12.92 3.41 -4.13
N VAL A 64 12.43 3.49 -2.90
CA VAL A 64 13.08 2.90 -1.71
C VAL A 64 13.02 1.38 -1.76
N THR A 65 11.83 0.84 -2.04
CA THR A 65 11.63 -0.61 -2.20
C THR A 65 12.54 -1.16 -3.28
N ARG A 66 12.57 -0.54 -4.46
CA ARG A 66 13.44 -0.95 -5.57
C ARG A 66 14.92 -0.91 -5.19
N ALA A 67 15.37 0.13 -4.50
CA ALA A 67 16.76 0.25 -4.06
C ALA A 67 17.19 -0.92 -3.17
N VAL A 68 16.33 -1.36 -2.26
CA VAL A 68 16.59 -2.53 -1.41
C VAL A 68 16.56 -3.83 -2.20
N LEU A 69 15.53 -4.03 -3.05
CA LEU A 69 15.41 -5.25 -3.86
C LEU A 69 16.62 -5.45 -4.77
N GLU A 70 17.14 -4.39 -5.39
CA GLU A 70 18.37 -4.46 -6.22
C GLU A 70 19.59 -4.88 -5.41
N ARG A 71 19.75 -4.37 -4.19
CA ARG A 71 20.91 -4.66 -3.35
C ARG A 71 20.89 -6.06 -2.74
N LEU A 72 19.71 -6.54 -2.39
CA LEU A 72 19.57 -7.86 -1.76
C LEU A 72 19.31 -9.00 -2.76
N GLY A 73 18.90 -8.69 -4.00
CA GLY A 73 18.50 -9.70 -4.97
C GLY A 73 17.25 -10.47 -4.54
N VAL A 74 16.33 -9.84 -3.81
CA VAL A 74 15.08 -10.45 -3.38
C VAL A 74 14.11 -10.53 -4.55
N ASP A 75 13.51 -11.69 -4.73
CA ASP A 75 12.43 -11.90 -5.71
C ASP A 75 11.19 -11.09 -5.38
N PHE A 76 10.51 -10.60 -6.41
CA PHE A 76 9.25 -9.91 -6.24
C PHE A 76 8.22 -10.33 -7.30
N THR A 77 6.96 -10.10 -6.99
CA THR A 77 5.83 -10.30 -7.89
C THR A 77 4.88 -9.12 -7.79
N VAL A 78 4.47 -8.58 -8.92
CA VAL A 78 3.41 -7.58 -8.98
C VAL A 78 2.09 -8.28 -9.33
N VAL A 79 1.06 -8.02 -8.54
CA VAL A 79 -0.30 -8.51 -8.81
C VAL A 79 -1.15 -7.35 -9.28
N ASP A 80 -1.67 -7.45 -10.51
CA ASP A 80 -2.67 -6.51 -11.02
C ASP A 80 -3.98 -6.70 -10.24
N SER A 81 -4.20 -5.78 -9.33
CA SER A 81 -5.35 -5.74 -8.43
C SER A 81 -6.42 -4.75 -8.92
N GLY A 82 -6.55 -4.60 -10.23
CA GLY A 82 -7.50 -3.68 -10.85
C GLY A 82 -6.89 -2.33 -11.18
N LEU A 83 -5.79 -2.33 -11.90
CA LEU A 83 -5.17 -1.12 -12.45
C LEU A 83 -6.14 -0.37 -13.37
N ALA A 84 -6.27 0.95 -13.20
CA ALA A 84 -7.02 1.80 -14.12
C ALA A 84 -6.27 2.00 -15.43
N GLU A 85 -4.96 2.11 -15.35
CA GLU A 85 -4.07 2.31 -16.50
C GLU A 85 -3.10 1.13 -16.63
N PRO A 86 -2.79 0.73 -17.87
CA PRO A 86 -1.95 -0.44 -18.08
C PRO A 86 -0.50 -0.21 -17.68
N THR A 87 0.16 -1.26 -17.20
CA THR A 87 1.60 -1.27 -16.89
C THR A 87 2.40 -2.06 -17.93
N GLY A 88 3.70 -1.76 -18.06
CA GLY A 88 4.68 -2.58 -18.78
C GLY A 88 5.34 -3.63 -17.91
N ALA A 89 5.13 -3.62 -16.59
CA ALA A 89 5.66 -4.62 -15.68
C ALA A 89 5.00 -5.99 -15.88
N PRO A 90 5.71 -7.11 -15.71
CA PRO A 90 5.09 -8.42 -15.60
C PRO A 90 4.16 -8.48 -14.41
N THR A 91 2.92 -8.91 -14.61
CA THR A 91 1.91 -9.00 -13.55
C THR A 91 1.21 -10.35 -13.53
N VAL A 92 0.75 -10.74 -12.34
CA VAL A 92 -0.23 -11.80 -12.15
C VAL A 92 -1.61 -11.16 -12.03
N THR A 93 -2.64 -11.74 -12.64
CA THR A 93 -4.02 -11.27 -12.54
C THR A 93 -4.88 -12.26 -11.78
N VAL A 94 -5.74 -11.75 -10.90
CA VAL A 94 -6.67 -12.54 -10.06
C VAL A 94 -8.13 -12.14 -10.28
N GLY A 95 -8.42 -11.48 -11.41
CA GLY A 95 -9.78 -11.08 -11.77
C GLY A 95 -10.30 -9.84 -11.04
N ALA A 96 -9.45 -9.11 -10.35
CA ALA A 96 -9.79 -7.82 -9.76
C ALA A 96 -10.07 -6.79 -10.87
N ARG A 97 -10.86 -5.78 -10.54
CA ARG A 97 -11.19 -4.65 -11.41
C ARG A 97 -10.98 -3.36 -10.61
N THR A 98 -10.71 -2.27 -11.31
CA THR A 98 -10.65 -0.93 -10.73
C THR A 98 -11.85 -0.68 -9.81
N GLY A 99 -11.59 -0.18 -8.61
CA GLY A 99 -12.62 0.19 -7.65
C GLY A 99 -13.31 1.50 -8.04
N GLU A 100 -14.59 1.60 -7.75
CA GLU A 100 -15.34 2.85 -7.83
C GLU A 100 -15.03 3.75 -6.62
N ASP A 101 -15.66 4.92 -6.54
CA ASP A 101 -15.64 5.75 -5.34
C ASP A 101 -16.36 5.00 -4.20
N ILE A 102 -15.75 4.92 -3.01
CA ILE A 102 -16.35 4.17 -1.89
C ILE A 102 -17.72 4.70 -1.48
N ARG A 103 -18.09 5.92 -1.88
CA ARG A 103 -19.43 6.51 -1.68
C ARG A 103 -20.49 5.92 -2.61
N GLU A 104 -20.11 5.07 -3.55
CA GLU A 104 -21.05 4.29 -4.33
C GLU A 104 -21.60 3.12 -3.50
N ARG A 105 -22.79 2.61 -3.88
CA ARG A 105 -23.45 1.51 -3.15
C ARG A 105 -22.62 0.22 -3.13
N ASP A 106 -21.87 -0.06 -4.18
CA ASP A 106 -21.11 -1.29 -4.39
C ASP A 106 -19.78 -0.98 -5.08
N PRO A 107 -18.82 -0.35 -4.35
CA PRO A 107 -17.62 0.21 -4.97
C PRO A 107 -16.64 -0.84 -5.48
N VAL A 108 -16.63 -2.04 -4.89
CA VAL A 108 -15.69 -3.12 -5.30
C VAL A 108 -16.44 -4.44 -5.54
N PRO A 109 -17.32 -4.52 -6.54
CA PRO A 109 -18.15 -5.70 -6.77
C PRO A 109 -17.31 -6.96 -7.09
N SER A 110 -16.08 -6.79 -7.56
CA SER A 110 -15.14 -7.90 -7.83
C SER A 110 -14.47 -8.44 -6.57
N ALA A 111 -14.52 -7.76 -5.41
CA ALA A 111 -13.77 -8.12 -4.21
C ALA A 111 -13.95 -9.59 -3.77
N PRO A 112 -15.15 -10.18 -3.67
CA PRO A 112 -15.28 -11.57 -3.23
C PRO A 112 -14.60 -12.56 -4.18
N GLY A 113 -14.75 -12.37 -5.49
CA GLY A 113 -14.10 -13.22 -6.50
C GLY A 113 -12.59 -13.06 -6.56
N ALA A 114 -12.11 -11.81 -6.49
CA ALA A 114 -10.69 -11.48 -6.47
C ALA A 114 -10.01 -12.01 -5.20
N PHE A 115 -10.64 -11.85 -4.03
CA PHE A 115 -10.17 -12.43 -2.76
C PHE A 115 -10.02 -13.96 -2.88
N ALA A 116 -11.05 -14.66 -3.38
CA ALA A 116 -11.01 -16.11 -3.51
C ALA A 116 -9.91 -16.58 -4.48
N ALA A 117 -9.74 -15.90 -5.62
CA ALA A 117 -8.68 -16.22 -6.58
C ALA A 117 -7.28 -15.89 -6.02
N ALA A 118 -7.15 -14.77 -5.33
CA ALA A 118 -5.93 -14.36 -4.64
C ALA A 118 -5.54 -15.36 -3.53
N ARG A 119 -6.51 -15.88 -2.78
CA ARG A 119 -6.30 -16.93 -1.77
C ARG A 119 -5.73 -18.23 -2.40
N GLN A 120 -6.23 -18.63 -3.58
CA GLN A 120 -5.65 -19.76 -4.31
C GLN A 120 -4.22 -19.46 -4.79
N PHE A 121 -3.98 -18.23 -5.25
CA PHE A 121 -2.64 -17.81 -5.65
C PHE A 121 -1.67 -17.82 -4.46
N GLY A 122 -2.07 -17.28 -3.31
CA GLY A 122 -1.27 -17.30 -2.08
C GLY A 122 -0.87 -18.72 -1.65
N ARG A 123 -1.83 -19.67 -1.71
CA ARG A 123 -1.56 -21.09 -1.41
C ARG A 123 -0.57 -21.74 -2.38
N ALA A 124 -0.49 -21.25 -3.61
CA ALA A 124 0.32 -21.85 -4.67
C ALA A 124 1.74 -21.27 -4.73
N LEU A 125 2.02 -20.19 -4.00
CA LEU A 125 3.37 -19.61 -3.96
C LEU A 125 4.34 -20.58 -3.26
N PRO A 126 5.51 -20.83 -3.85
CA PRO A 126 6.45 -21.82 -3.32
C PRO A 126 7.39 -21.26 -2.25
N ASP A 127 7.19 -20.01 -1.84
CA ASP A 127 8.08 -19.28 -0.96
C ASP A 127 7.78 -19.59 0.52
N ASP A 128 8.80 -19.61 1.37
CA ASP A 128 8.65 -19.86 2.80
C ASP A 128 8.18 -18.61 3.56
N GLU A 129 8.37 -17.42 2.93
CA GLU A 129 8.07 -16.13 3.52
C GLU A 129 7.65 -15.11 2.46
N LEU A 130 6.55 -14.41 2.72
CA LEU A 130 6.04 -13.34 1.89
C LEU A 130 6.04 -12.00 2.63
N PHE A 131 6.52 -10.96 1.95
CA PHE A 131 6.30 -9.57 2.31
C PHE A 131 5.19 -9.03 1.40
N LEU A 132 4.02 -8.75 1.97
CA LEU A 132 2.85 -8.30 1.23
C LEU A 132 2.73 -6.79 1.28
N ALA A 133 2.71 -6.17 0.12
CA ALA A 133 2.69 -4.74 -0.08
C ALA A 133 1.54 -4.32 -1.00
N GLU A 134 1.22 -3.03 -0.99
CA GLU A 134 0.24 -2.46 -1.90
C GLU A 134 0.71 -1.12 -2.49
N THR A 135 0.13 -0.76 -3.62
CA THR A 135 0.11 0.60 -4.16
C THR A 135 -1.28 0.92 -4.67
N VAL A 136 -1.97 1.80 -3.96
CA VAL A 136 -3.32 2.24 -4.28
C VAL A 136 -3.56 3.68 -3.80
N PRO A 137 -3.56 4.67 -4.71
CA PRO A 137 -3.95 6.04 -4.35
C PRO A 137 -5.34 6.07 -3.68
N GLY A 138 -5.47 6.81 -2.59
CA GLY A 138 -6.71 6.84 -1.80
C GLY A 138 -6.85 5.70 -0.77
N GLY A 139 -5.91 4.75 -0.74
CA GLY A 139 -5.94 3.55 0.09
C GLY A 139 -6.04 3.80 1.60
N THR A 140 -5.55 4.92 2.12
CA THR A 140 -5.74 5.25 3.55
C THR A 140 -7.20 5.55 3.91
N THR A 141 -7.98 6.08 2.97
CA THR A 141 -9.42 6.32 3.17
C THR A 141 -10.21 5.01 3.09
N THR A 142 -9.92 4.16 2.12
CA THR A 142 -10.55 2.84 1.99
C THR A 142 -10.18 1.93 3.16
N ALA A 143 -8.95 2.02 3.70
CA ALA A 143 -8.55 1.34 4.92
C ALA A 143 -9.40 1.78 6.14
N LEU A 144 -9.62 3.09 6.32
CA LEU A 144 -10.52 3.60 7.37
C LEU A 144 -11.95 3.08 7.16
N GLY A 145 -12.41 3.01 5.92
CA GLY A 145 -13.71 2.43 5.57
C GLY A 145 -13.84 0.98 6.01
N VAL A 146 -12.86 0.15 5.66
CA VAL A 146 -12.81 -1.27 6.05
C VAL A 146 -12.76 -1.43 7.56
N LEU A 147 -11.86 -0.71 8.25
CA LEU A 147 -11.76 -0.75 9.71
C LEU A 147 -13.09 -0.34 10.36
N THR A 148 -13.75 0.70 9.85
CA THR A 148 -15.05 1.14 10.38
C THR A 148 -16.14 0.09 10.14
N ALA A 149 -16.19 -0.51 8.95
CA ALA A 149 -17.17 -1.55 8.62
C ALA A 149 -16.99 -2.82 9.46
N LEU A 150 -15.75 -3.18 9.82
CA LEU A 150 -15.41 -4.31 10.69
C LEU A 150 -15.69 -4.02 12.18
N GLY A 151 -15.82 -2.76 12.58
CA GLY A 151 -15.92 -2.39 14.01
C GLY A 151 -14.58 -2.05 14.66
N GLU A 152 -13.50 -1.96 13.86
CA GLU A 152 -12.13 -1.69 14.28
C GLU A 152 -11.71 -0.22 14.04
N ALA A 153 -12.69 0.70 14.00
CA ALA A 153 -12.45 2.11 13.67
C ALA A 153 -11.41 2.79 14.57
N ASP A 154 -11.28 2.32 15.81
CA ASP A 154 -10.44 2.93 16.82
C ASP A 154 -9.08 2.22 16.99
N VAL A 155 -8.80 1.20 16.22
CA VAL A 155 -7.59 0.37 16.37
C VAL A 155 -6.29 1.15 16.20
N LEU A 156 -6.32 2.25 15.44
CA LEU A 156 -5.20 3.19 15.25
C LEU A 156 -5.35 4.50 16.03
N GLY A 157 -6.37 4.62 16.88
CA GLY A 157 -6.81 5.83 17.54
C GLY A 157 -8.27 6.13 17.18
N ASP A 158 -8.81 7.27 17.58
CA ASP A 158 -10.22 7.63 17.33
C ASP A 158 -10.48 7.88 15.83
N ARG A 159 -10.87 6.81 15.11
CA ARG A 159 -11.13 6.81 13.65
C ARG A 159 -10.02 7.49 12.85
N THR A 160 -8.80 7.02 13.02
CA THR A 160 -7.61 7.61 12.43
C THR A 160 -6.91 6.67 11.45
N VAL A 161 -6.20 7.27 10.50
CA VAL A 161 -5.28 6.63 9.57
C VAL A 161 -4.20 7.63 9.19
N SER A 162 -3.05 7.15 8.70
CA SER A 162 -2.00 8.01 8.17
C SER A 162 -2.43 8.69 6.85
N SER A 163 -1.54 9.47 6.27
CA SER A 163 -1.72 10.13 4.97
C SER A 163 -0.40 10.24 4.23
N SER A 164 -0.45 10.16 2.91
CA SER A 164 0.66 10.54 2.03
C SER A 164 0.87 12.06 1.96
N LEU A 165 -0.12 12.84 2.36
CA LEU A 165 -0.02 14.29 2.50
C LEU A 165 0.71 14.65 3.80
N SER A 166 1.47 15.75 3.78
CA SER A 166 2.08 16.31 4.99
C SER A 166 1.00 16.77 5.99
N GLU A 167 -0.11 17.33 5.51
CA GLU A 167 -1.31 17.61 6.30
C GLU A 167 -2.36 16.54 6.05
N ASN A 168 -2.67 15.76 7.07
CA ASN A 168 -3.63 14.66 6.96
C ASN A 168 -5.07 15.20 6.90
N PRO A 169 -5.81 15.02 5.81
CA PRO A 169 -7.20 15.51 5.66
C PRO A 169 -8.20 14.60 6.41
N LEU A 170 -7.97 14.36 7.70
CA LEU A 170 -8.66 13.33 8.47
C LEU A 170 -10.18 13.55 8.55
N GLU A 171 -10.63 14.81 8.70
CA GLU A 171 -12.05 15.16 8.70
C GLU A 171 -12.74 14.85 7.35
N LEU A 172 -12.01 15.06 6.23
CA LEU A 172 -12.50 14.68 4.91
C LEU A 172 -12.62 13.15 4.80
N LYS A 173 -11.61 12.40 5.23
CA LYS A 173 -11.63 10.93 5.20
C LYS A 173 -12.78 10.37 6.03
N ARG A 174 -12.98 10.87 7.25
CA ARG A 174 -14.10 10.48 8.13
C ARG A 174 -15.45 10.69 7.48
N ARG A 175 -15.65 11.88 6.90
CA ARG A 175 -16.90 12.23 6.19
C ARG A 175 -17.13 11.30 4.99
N VAL A 176 -16.09 11.06 4.18
CA VAL A 176 -16.18 10.14 3.02
C VAL A 176 -16.55 8.73 3.46
N VAL A 177 -15.99 8.24 4.58
CA VAL A 177 -16.32 6.92 5.14
C VAL A 177 -17.76 6.89 5.65
N ASP A 178 -18.25 7.94 6.33
CA ASP A 178 -19.63 8.01 6.78
C ASP A 178 -20.63 7.98 5.60
N GLU A 179 -20.30 8.70 4.51
CA GLU A 179 -21.05 8.67 3.25
C GLU A 179 -21.02 7.27 2.62
N ALA A 180 -19.87 6.59 2.61
CA ALA A 180 -19.69 5.25 2.05
C ALA A 180 -20.53 4.20 2.78
N LEU A 181 -20.49 4.17 4.11
CA LEU A 181 -21.28 3.24 4.90
C LEU A 181 -22.78 3.48 4.70
N SER A 182 -23.20 4.75 4.69
CA SER A 182 -24.59 5.11 4.40
C SER A 182 -25.04 4.63 3.01
N ALA A 183 -24.24 4.85 1.96
CA ALA A 183 -24.54 4.44 0.60
C ALA A 183 -24.62 2.90 0.45
N SER A 184 -23.77 2.18 1.18
CA SER A 184 -23.76 0.72 1.23
C SER A 184 -24.78 0.11 2.18
N SER A 185 -25.57 0.95 2.89
CA SER A 185 -26.53 0.53 3.92
C SER A 185 -25.87 -0.28 5.05
N LEU A 186 -24.66 0.11 5.44
CA LEU A 186 -23.91 -0.44 6.57
C LEU A 186 -23.83 0.59 7.70
N ALA A 187 -23.78 0.10 8.93
CA ALA A 187 -23.29 0.85 10.08
C ALA A 187 -21.88 0.35 10.47
N ALA A 188 -21.22 1.07 11.36
CA ALA A 188 -19.95 0.63 11.92
C ALA A 188 -20.11 -0.73 12.61
N GLY A 189 -19.25 -1.69 12.25
CA GLY A 189 -19.28 -3.05 12.80
C GLY A 189 -20.25 -4.02 12.12
N ASP A 190 -21.08 -3.57 11.16
CA ASP A 190 -22.05 -4.46 10.51
C ASP A 190 -21.40 -5.55 9.64
N ALA A 191 -20.12 -5.40 9.28
CA ALA A 191 -19.35 -6.39 8.55
C ALA A 191 -18.35 -7.16 9.44
N ALA A 192 -18.53 -7.13 10.77
CA ALA A 192 -17.77 -7.97 11.69
C ALA A 192 -17.90 -9.44 11.27
N ASP A 193 -16.78 -10.18 11.27
CA ASP A 193 -16.67 -11.57 10.82
C ASP A 193 -17.02 -11.81 9.32
N GLU A 194 -17.25 -10.75 8.56
CA GLU A 194 -17.51 -10.79 7.11
C GLU A 194 -16.55 -9.86 6.33
N PRO A 195 -15.20 -10.09 6.40
CA PRO A 195 -14.22 -9.15 5.84
C PRO A 195 -14.40 -8.92 4.33
N THR A 196 -14.89 -9.89 3.58
CA THR A 196 -15.19 -9.71 2.14
C THR A 196 -16.35 -8.74 1.90
N VAL A 197 -17.27 -8.58 2.84
CA VAL A 197 -18.33 -7.56 2.80
C VAL A 197 -17.71 -6.18 3.05
N ALA A 198 -16.87 -6.02 4.07
CA ALA A 198 -16.16 -4.78 4.36
C ALA A 198 -15.31 -4.33 3.16
N LEU A 199 -14.50 -5.25 2.59
CA LEU A 199 -13.66 -5.01 1.42
C LEU A 199 -14.47 -4.59 0.18
N ARG A 200 -15.62 -5.21 -0.03
CA ARG A 200 -16.52 -4.91 -1.16
C ARG A 200 -17.20 -3.56 -1.04
N ARG A 201 -17.65 -3.19 0.19
CA ARG A 201 -18.56 -2.07 0.44
C ARG A 201 -17.86 -0.79 0.87
N ALA A 202 -16.67 -0.88 1.44
CA ALA A 202 -15.94 0.25 1.99
C ALA A 202 -14.42 0.21 1.73
N GLY A 203 -13.94 -0.81 1.01
CA GLY A 203 -12.53 -1.04 0.71
C GLY A 203 -12.10 -0.63 -0.70
N ASP A 204 -11.04 -1.27 -1.15
CA ASP A 204 -10.50 -1.16 -2.50
C ASP A 204 -10.02 -2.53 -3.00
N PRO A 205 -9.79 -2.67 -4.32
CA PRO A 205 -9.44 -3.96 -4.90
C PRO A 205 -8.02 -4.43 -4.53
N ALA A 206 -7.07 -3.53 -4.27
CA ALA A 206 -5.72 -3.91 -3.86
C ALA A 206 -5.74 -4.54 -2.47
N LEU A 207 -6.47 -3.94 -1.54
CA LEU A 207 -6.64 -4.50 -0.20
C LEU A 207 -7.37 -5.85 -0.23
N ALA A 208 -8.40 -6.01 -1.08
CA ALA A 208 -9.11 -7.29 -1.24
C ALA A 208 -8.20 -8.41 -1.75
N VAL A 209 -7.37 -8.11 -2.75
CA VAL A 209 -6.39 -9.07 -3.29
C VAL A 209 -5.30 -9.40 -2.27
N LEU A 210 -4.76 -8.40 -1.60
CA LEU A 210 -3.73 -8.56 -0.58
C LEU A 210 -4.22 -9.46 0.57
N CYS A 211 -5.41 -9.21 1.10
CA CYS A 211 -6.02 -10.04 2.14
C CYS A 211 -6.22 -11.49 1.68
N GLY A 212 -6.64 -11.69 0.42
CA GLY A 212 -6.77 -13.01 -0.16
C GLY A 212 -5.42 -13.75 -0.23
N ILE A 213 -4.36 -13.10 -0.75
CA ILE A 213 -3.02 -13.71 -0.81
C ILE A 213 -2.53 -14.07 0.59
N ALA A 214 -2.67 -13.14 1.54
CA ALA A 214 -2.27 -13.38 2.94
C ALA A 214 -2.98 -14.59 3.53
N ALA A 215 -4.32 -14.64 3.43
CA ALA A 215 -5.10 -15.77 3.95
C ALA A 215 -4.66 -17.10 3.32
N GLY A 216 -4.44 -17.13 2.00
CA GLY A 216 -4.00 -18.35 1.32
C GLY A 216 -2.59 -18.81 1.71
N ALA A 217 -1.64 -17.89 1.86
CA ALA A 217 -0.28 -18.18 2.29
C ALA A 217 -0.24 -18.71 3.74
N LEU A 218 -0.99 -18.07 4.64
CA LEU A 218 -1.09 -18.47 6.04
C LEU A 218 -1.69 -19.88 6.22
N GLU A 219 -2.57 -20.31 5.32
CA GLU A 219 -3.13 -21.68 5.33
C GLU A 219 -2.12 -22.77 4.94
N THR A 220 -1.01 -22.41 4.34
CA THR A 220 0.07 -23.31 3.93
C THR A 220 1.34 -23.12 4.77
N ASP A 221 1.20 -22.57 5.98
CA ASP A 221 2.29 -22.31 6.93
C ASP A 221 3.39 -21.39 6.37
N THR A 222 3.09 -20.60 5.31
CA THR A 222 4.00 -19.58 4.81
C THR A 222 4.00 -18.38 5.75
N ALA A 223 5.18 -17.93 6.17
CA ALA A 223 5.30 -16.74 7.00
C ALA A 223 4.87 -15.49 6.22
N VAL A 224 4.02 -14.65 6.82
CA VAL A 224 3.53 -13.43 6.19
C VAL A 224 3.91 -12.21 7.01
N THR A 225 4.60 -11.28 6.36
CA THR A 225 4.83 -9.92 6.86
C THR A 225 4.01 -8.93 6.04
N LEU A 226 3.13 -8.21 6.69
CA LEU A 226 2.36 -7.11 6.11
C LEU A 226 3.30 -5.90 6.01
N ALA A 227 3.69 -5.53 4.78
CA ALA A 227 4.72 -4.54 4.49
C ALA A 227 4.07 -3.21 4.09
N GLY A 228 3.92 -2.28 5.03
CA GLY A 228 3.29 -1.00 4.72
C GLY A 228 2.75 -0.24 5.94
N GLY A 229 1.81 0.67 5.70
CA GLY A 229 1.22 1.54 6.69
C GLY A 229 -0.16 1.11 7.16
N THR A 230 -1.08 2.09 7.29
CA THR A 230 -2.42 1.87 7.85
C THR A 230 -3.32 0.97 7.00
N GLN A 231 -3.07 0.85 5.70
CA GLN A 231 -3.74 -0.15 4.85
C GLN A 231 -3.44 -1.58 5.31
N LEU A 232 -2.20 -1.83 5.73
CA LEU A 232 -1.78 -3.16 6.17
C LEU A 232 -2.30 -3.49 7.57
N VAL A 233 -2.59 -2.47 8.40
CA VAL A 233 -3.34 -2.66 9.64
C VAL A 233 -4.79 -3.08 9.34
N ALA A 234 -5.42 -2.48 8.31
CA ALA A 234 -6.75 -2.92 7.85
C ALA A 234 -6.71 -4.35 7.29
N ALA A 235 -5.62 -4.75 6.62
CA ALA A 235 -5.43 -6.13 6.19
C ALA A 235 -5.31 -7.08 7.39
N ALA A 236 -4.57 -6.71 8.44
CA ALA A 236 -4.48 -7.51 9.67
C ALA A 236 -5.87 -7.68 10.32
N ALA A 237 -6.66 -6.61 10.41
CA ALA A 237 -8.04 -6.67 10.91
C ALA A 237 -8.89 -7.63 10.05
N CYS A 238 -8.82 -7.54 8.71
CA CYS A 238 -9.51 -8.46 7.82
C CYS A 238 -9.13 -9.93 8.08
N LEU A 239 -7.85 -10.23 8.27
CA LEU A 239 -7.40 -11.59 8.58
C LEU A 239 -7.92 -12.10 9.92
N ARG A 240 -7.97 -11.23 10.95
CA ARG A 240 -8.57 -11.57 12.25
C ARG A 240 -10.06 -11.89 12.11
N HIS A 241 -10.80 -11.07 11.36
CA HIS A 241 -12.23 -11.30 11.06
C HIS A 241 -12.48 -12.47 10.09
N ASP A 242 -11.47 -12.90 9.29
CA ASP A 242 -11.52 -14.15 8.50
C ASP A 242 -11.20 -15.40 9.37
N GLY A 243 -10.94 -15.20 10.67
CA GLY A 243 -10.72 -16.27 11.65
C GLY A 243 -9.26 -16.72 11.80
N TYR A 244 -8.28 -15.98 11.26
CA TYR A 244 -6.89 -16.28 11.50
C TYR A 244 -6.44 -15.79 12.89
N ASP A 245 -6.01 -16.70 13.75
CA ASP A 245 -5.58 -16.45 15.14
C ASP A 245 -4.07 -16.66 15.36
N GLY A 246 -3.33 -17.01 14.29
CA GLY A 246 -1.89 -17.20 14.35
C GLY A 246 -1.07 -15.90 14.36
N PRO A 247 0.26 -15.99 14.37
CA PRO A 247 1.15 -14.84 14.38
C PRO A 247 1.00 -13.96 13.13
N LEU A 248 0.89 -12.65 13.32
CA LEU A 248 0.94 -11.64 12.26
C LEU A 248 2.05 -10.64 12.54
N THR A 249 2.73 -10.20 11.49
CA THR A 249 3.77 -9.17 11.57
C THR A 249 3.43 -8.01 10.64
N LEU A 250 3.58 -6.79 11.13
CA LEU A 250 3.59 -5.55 10.36
C LEU A 250 5.02 -5.00 10.31
N ALA A 251 5.54 -4.75 9.13
CA ALA A 251 6.79 -4.01 8.94
C ALA A 251 6.49 -2.66 8.30
N THR A 252 6.84 -1.59 8.99
CA THR A 252 6.54 -0.21 8.60
C THR A 252 7.71 0.73 8.83
N THR A 253 7.54 2.00 8.54
CA THR A 253 8.59 3.02 8.66
C THR A 253 8.47 3.83 9.95
N SER A 254 9.59 4.43 10.38
CA SER A 254 9.58 5.44 11.44
C SER A 254 8.71 6.66 11.11
N PHE A 255 8.45 6.93 9.83
CA PHE A 255 7.57 8.03 9.40
C PHE A 255 6.09 7.77 9.72
N VAL A 256 5.65 6.51 9.67
CA VAL A 256 4.29 6.11 10.10
C VAL A 256 4.20 6.04 11.61
N ASP A 257 5.21 5.47 12.27
CA ASP A 257 5.27 5.36 13.73
C ASP A 257 5.31 6.75 14.41
N GLY A 258 5.99 7.71 13.77
CA GLY A 258 6.02 9.10 14.22
C GLY A 258 4.81 9.95 13.81
N ASP A 259 3.84 9.42 13.07
CA ASP A 259 2.64 10.15 12.67
C ASP A 259 1.68 10.29 13.86
N PRO A 260 1.38 11.52 14.32
CA PRO A 260 0.52 11.72 15.50
C PRO A 260 -0.91 11.22 15.30
N ALA A 261 -1.31 10.92 14.07
CA ALA A 261 -2.62 10.34 13.76
C ALA A 261 -2.65 8.81 13.92
N VAL A 262 -1.54 8.16 14.30
CA VAL A 262 -1.44 6.69 14.28
C VAL A 262 -0.90 6.17 15.60
N ASP A 263 -1.59 5.22 16.22
CA ASP A 263 -1.13 4.46 17.40
C ASP A 263 -0.87 3.00 17.01
N LEU A 264 0.34 2.73 16.51
CA LEU A 264 0.76 1.36 16.13
C LEU A 264 0.85 0.45 17.36
N GLY A 265 1.17 0.99 18.54
CA GLY A 265 1.21 0.23 19.79
C GLY A 265 -0.17 -0.29 20.18
N ARG A 266 -1.23 0.50 19.95
CA ARG A 266 -2.62 0.08 20.13
C ARG A 266 -2.99 -0.99 19.10
N ALA A 267 -2.72 -0.76 17.82
CA ALA A 267 -2.97 -1.74 16.76
C ALA A 267 -2.30 -3.10 17.07
N GLY A 268 -1.04 -3.07 17.52
CA GLY A 268 -0.32 -4.26 17.92
C GLY A 268 -1.01 -5.06 19.03
N ARG A 269 -1.56 -4.37 20.03
CA ARG A 269 -2.26 -5.02 21.16
C ARG A 269 -3.65 -5.54 20.77
N GLU A 270 -4.45 -4.74 20.06
CA GLU A 270 -5.84 -5.06 19.74
C GLU A 270 -5.95 -6.13 18.64
N LEU A 271 -5.01 -6.15 17.68
CA LEU A 271 -4.98 -7.13 16.60
C LEU A 271 -3.97 -8.28 16.83
N ASP A 272 -3.32 -8.37 17.99
CA ASP A 272 -2.22 -9.31 18.25
C ASP A 272 -1.20 -9.30 17.10
N LEU A 273 -0.66 -8.11 16.81
CA LEU A 273 0.19 -7.82 15.66
C LEU A 273 1.59 -7.44 16.14
N ALA A 274 2.60 -8.21 15.74
CA ALA A 274 3.99 -7.84 15.98
C ALA A 274 4.37 -6.71 15.03
N VAL A 275 4.74 -5.54 15.59
CA VAL A 275 5.10 -4.36 14.79
C VAL A 275 6.62 -4.18 14.78
N THR A 276 7.18 -4.10 13.58
CA THR A 276 8.59 -3.74 13.34
C THR A 276 8.64 -2.40 12.63
N THR A 277 9.33 -1.44 13.23
CA THR A 277 9.53 -0.10 12.68
C THR A 277 10.99 0.08 12.29
N THR A 278 11.25 0.49 11.04
CA THR A 278 12.61 0.75 10.57
C THR A 278 12.76 2.23 10.19
N ASP A 279 13.84 2.85 10.72
CA ASP A 279 14.24 4.20 10.33
C ASP A 279 15.30 4.12 9.23
N PRO A 280 15.03 4.62 8.00
CA PRO A 280 16.03 4.66 6.93
C PRO A 280 17.13 5.71 7.17
N GLY A 281 17.00 6.57 8.18
CA GLY A 281 17.92 7.65 8.48
C GLY A 281 18.05 8.64 7.31
N PHE A 282 16.93 9.00 6.69
CA PHE A 282 16.92 9.94 5.56
C PHE A 282 17.43 11.31 5.96
N THR A 283 18.13 11.95 5.03
CA THR A 283 18.79 13.25 5.22
C THR A 283 18.17 14.30 4.28
N ASP A 284 18.32 15.57 4.63
CA ASP A 284 17.74 16.67 3.86
C ASP A 284 18.65 17.14 2.70
N ASP A 285 19.79 16.51 2.49
CA ASP A 285 20.77 16.85 1.47
C ASP A 285 20.38 16.36 0.05
N HIS A 286 19.30 15.58 -0.07
CA HIS A 286 18.85 15.05 -1.35
C HIS A 286 17.32 15.08 -1.47
N PRO A 287 16.76 15.55 -2.60
CA PRO A 287 15.30 15.68 -2.77
C PRO A 287 14.55 14.34 -2.62
N ALA A 288 15.18 13.22 -3.01
CA ALA A 288 14.58 11.89 -2.85
C ALA A 288 14.27 11.50 -1.40
N MET A 289 14.85 12.17 -0.41
CA MET A 289 14.74 11.87 1.01
C MET A 289 14.14 13.02 1.82
N ALA A 290 14.47 14.25 1.47
CA ALA A 290 14.08 15.45 2.23
C ALA A 290 12.56 15.61 2.39
N ALA A 291 11.78 15.17 1.41
CA ALA A 291 10.32 15.25 1.46
C ALA A 291 9.71 14.29 2.47
N TYR A 292 10.29 13.11 2.64
CA TYR A 292 9.87 12.15 3.68
C TYR A 292 10.04 12.73 5.08
N ASN A 293 11.17 13.43 5.32
CA ASN A 293 11.43 14.11 6.62
C ASN A 293 10.43 15.23 6.90
N ARG A 294 9.78 15.79 5.87
CA ARG A 294 8.69 16.75 6.01
C ARG A 294 7.31 16.11 6.18
N GLY A 295 7.25 14.79 6.28
CA GLY A 295 6.01 14.02 6.50
C GLY A 295 5.23 13.71 5.24
N GLU A 296 5.85 13.77 4.05
CA GLU A 296 5.25 13.33 2.80
C GLU A 296 5.49 11.84 2.56
N ALA A 297 4.62 11.20 1.78
CA ALA A 297 4.64 9.79 1.40
C ALA A 297 4.59 8.80 2.57
N LYS A 298 5.44 8.89 3.54
CA LYS A 298 5.59 8.10 4.77
C LYS A 298 5.71 6.58 4.55
N GLU A 299 4.89 5.97 3.71
CA GLU A 299 4.84 4.54 3.40
C GLU A 299 4.15 4.30 2.05
N GLY A 300 4.25 3.08 1.55
CA GLY A 300 3.66 2.58 0.31
C GLY A 300 4.62 1.65 -0.43
N VAL A 301 4.08 0.84 -1.31
CA VAL A 301 4.86 -0.09 -2.17
C VAL A 301 5.78 -1.02 -1.36
N GLY A 302 5.44 -1.24 -0.08
CA GLY A 302 6.19 -2.12 0.81
C GLY A 302 7.52 -1.55 1.32
N MET A 303 7.65 -0.23 1.37
CA MET A 303 8.89 0.43 1.81
C MET A 303 9.35 -0.06 3.20
N GLY A 304 8.44 -0.10 4.19
CA GLY A 304 8.77 -0.56 5.54
C GLY A 304 9.21 -2.02 5.58
N GLY A 305 8.56 -2.89 4.80
CA GLY A 305 8.98 -4.28 4.67
C GLY A 305 10.34 -4.43 4.00
N ALA A 306 10.61 -3.67 2.93
CA ALA A 306 11.91 -3.65 2.28
C ALA A 306 13.01 -3.19 3.24
N LEU A 307 12.78 -2.12 4.01
CA LEU A 307 13.71 -1.64 5.01
C LEU A 307 13.95 -2.67 6.13
N ALA A 308 12.92 -3.36 6.59
CA ALA A 308 13.05 -4.45 7.56
C ALA A 308 13.86 -5.63 7.00
N LEU A 309 13.68 -5.95 5.70
CA LEU A 309 14.51 -6.95 5.01
C LEU A 309 15.98 -6.51 4.95
N ALA A 310 16.25 -5.24 4.64
CA ALA A 310 17.60 -4.68 4.61
C ALA A 310 18.28 -4.79 5.99
N ASP A 311 17.57 -4.38 7.04
CA ASP A 311 18.09 -4.45 8.42
C ASP A 311 18.37 -5.90 8.83
N ARG A 312 17.43 -6.81 8.59
CA ARG A 312 17.59 -8.25 8.87
C ARG A 312 18.74 -8.89 8.10
N ALA A 313 19.00 -8.44 6.89
CA ALA A 313 20.13 -8.91 6.07
C ALA A 313 21.46 -8.27 6.44
N GLY A 314 21.48 -7.30 7.37
CA GLY A 314 22.66 -6.55 7.76
C GLY A 314 23.13 -5.56 6.68
N LEU A 315 22.27 -5.15 5.76
CA LEU A 315 22.56 -4.12 4.78
C LEU A 315 22.53 -2.74 5.49
N PRO A 316 23.65 -2.00 5.50
CA PRO A 316 23.68 -0.69 6.17
C PRO A 316 22.65 0.28 5.55
N MET A 317 21.94 1.05 6.38
CA MET A 317 21.00 2.07 5.89
C MET A 317 21.69 3.16 5.05
N ALA A 318 23.02 3.36 5.21
CA ALA A 318 23.79 4.22 4.31
C ALA A 318 23.76 3.69 2.87
N ASP A 319 23.96 2.39 2.68
CA ASP A 319 23.93 1.75 1.36
C ASP A 319 22.52 1.76 0.76
N VAL A 320 21.47 1.63 1.60
CA VAL A 320 20.08 1.82 1.19
C VAL A 320 19.86 3.24 0.65
N ARG A 321 20.31 4.28 1.39
CA ARG A 321 20.21 5.68 0.95
C ARG A 321 20.94 5.94 -0.37
N ASP A 322 22.12 5.35 -0.55
CA ASP A 322 22.86 5.47 -1.81
C ASP A 322 22.08 4.83 -2.96
N GLY A 323 21.45 3.65 -2.74
CA GLY A 323 20.54 3.05 -3.70
C GLY A 323 19.32 3.89 -4.03
N VAL A 324 18.74 4.55 -3.03
CA VAL A 324 17.62 5.48 -3.24
C VAL A 324 18.04 6.63 -4.17
N ARG A 325 19.23 7.21 -3.97
CA ARG A 325 19.78 8.25 -4.86
C ARG A 325 19.94 7.72 -6.29
N GLU A 326 20.55 6.54 -6.45
CA GLU A 326 20.78 5.93 -7.76
C GLU A 326 19.48 5.64 -8.53
N VAL A 327 18.43 5.13 -7.85
CA VAL A 327 17.13 4.88 -8.47
C VAL A 327 16.46 6.21 -8.82
N TYR A 328 16.50 7.20 -7.94
CA TYR A 328 15.93 8.52 -8.17
C TYR A 328 16.57 9.23 -9.37
N ASP A 329 17.91 9.21 -9.46
CA ASP A 329 18.65 9.82 -10.56
C ASP A 329 18.30 9.15 -11.90
N ARG A 330 18.10 7.82 -11.92
CA ARG A 330 17.61 7.09 -13.10
C ARG A 330 16.22 7.53 -13.52
N LEU A 331 15.33 7.76 -12.57
CA LEU A 331 13.96 8.24 -12.86
C LEU A 331 13.98 9.60 -13.56
N LEU A 332 14.82 10.51 -13.11
CA LEU A 332 14.86 11.88 -13.66
C LEU A 332 15.67 11.96 -14.95
N ALA A 333 16.68 11.15 -15.16
CA ALA A 333 17.50 11.17 -16.38
C ALA A 333 16.70 10.91 -17.67
N ASP A 334 15.57 10.23 -17.59
CA ASP A 334 14.70 9.94 -18.73
C ASP A 334 13.66 11.06 -18.97
N THR A 335 13.28 11.83 -17.95
CA THR A 335 12.38 13.00 -18.12
C THR A 335 13.00 14.11 -18.98
N ASP A 336 14.31 14.24 -18.97
CA ASP A 336 15.03 15.22 -19.82
C ASP A 336 15.13 14.79 -21.30
N ARG A 337 14.79 13.54 -21.64
CA ARG A 337 14.89 13.00 -23.00
C ARG A 337 13.63 13.13 -23.84
N GLU A 338 12.46 13.37 -23.25
CA GLU A 338 11.17 13.32 -23.94
C GLU A 338 10.49 14.66 -24.19
N VAL A 339 11.20 15.78 -24.23
CA VAL A 339 10.65 17.03 -24.81
C VAL A 339 11.26 17.20 -26.22
N PRO A 340 10.62 16.72 -27.28
CA PRO A 340 10.96 17.20 -28.62
C PRO A 340 10.64 18.69 -28.63
N LYS A 341 11.68 19.51 -28.76
CA LYS A 341 11.48 20.92 -29.06
C LYS A 341 10.77 21.00 -30.40
N ALA A 342 9.48 21.39 -30.38
CA ALA A 342 8.71 21.76 -31.55
C ALA A 342 9.24 23.05 -32.18
#